data_e192fec0d08d3f46fc38a8d1f56be852
#
_entry.id   e192fec0d08d3f46fc38a8d1f56be852
#
_cell.length_a   1.000
_cell.length_b   1.000
_cell.length_c   1.000
_cell.angle_alpha   90.00
_cell.angle_beta   90.00
_cell.angle_gamma   90.00
#
_symmetry.space_group_name_H-M   'P 1'
#
loop_
_entity.id
_entity.type
_entity.pdbx_description
1 polymer ?
#
loop_
_entity_poly.entity_id
_entity_poly.type
_entity_poly.pdbx_seq_one_letter_code
_entity_poly.pdbx_strand_id
1 'polypeptide(L)'
;MNRVLLLQRISRGAIATTAGALFPFGFAPFGYVAVAPLAIGTLFLLWVSVNARQGALLGFYFGLGAFAIGVSWVFVSLHNYGNMPMLLAILVVAVFVSIMALYPAVCGLIQGGFCHLPRTVRLLVVMPALWVLLEWLRGQLLGGFPWLYL
;
A
#
# COMPACT_ATOMS: atom_id res chain seq x y z
N MET A 1 15.64 -12.82 -20.71
CA MET A 1 14.43 -12.19 -20.09
C MET A 1 13.86 -11.23 -21.12
N ASN A 2 12.62 -11.48 -21.62
CA ASN A 2 12.03 -10.69 -22.72
C ASN A 2 11.81 -9.24 -22.29
N ARG A 3 12.26 -8.27 -23.11
CA ARG A 3 12.08 -6.82 -22.87
C ARG A 3 10.61 -6.45 -22.60
N VAL A 4 9.66 -7.09 -23.26
CA VAL A 4 8.22 -6.87 -23.08
C VAL A 4 7.76 -7.23 -21.64
N LEU A 5 8.21 -8.37 -21.10
CA LEU A 5 7.85 -8.78 -19.74
C LEU A 5 8.47 -7.85 -18.68
N LEU A 6 9.67 -7.36 -18.94
CA LEU A 6 10.30 -6.37 -18.04
C LEU A 6 9.54 -5.05 -18.03
N LEU A 7 9.19 -4.52 -19.20
CA LEU A 7 8.40 -3.29 -19.33
C LEU A 7 7.03 -3.41 -18.65
N GLN A 8 6.35 -4.55 -18.81
CA GLN A 8 5.07 -4.82 -18.13
C GLN A 8 5.21 -4.86 -16.60
N ARG A 9 6.29 -5.39 -16.07
CA ARG A 9 6.55 -5.39 -14.61
C ARG A 9 6.81 -3.98 -14.08
N ILE A 10 7.63 -3.21 -14.80
CA ILE A 10 7.94 -1.82 -14.44
C ILE A 10 6.68 -0.96 -14.49
N SER A 11 5.87 -1.06 -15.55
CA SER A 11 4.64 -0.28 -15.68
C SER A 11 3.62 -0.61 -14.58
N ARG A 12 3.44 -1.90 -14.24
CA ARG A 12 2.54 -2.31 -13.14
C ARG A 12 3.04 -1.80 -11.78
N GLY A 13 4.34 -1.85 -11.52
CA GLY A 13 4.94 -1.29 -10.32
C GLY A 13 4.72 0.22 -10.23
N ALA A 14 4.97 0.96 -11.32
CA ALA A 14 4.72 2.39 -11.38
C ALA A 14 3.24 2.74 -11.14
N ILE A 15 2.30 2.01 -11.77
CA ILE A 15 0.86 2.19 -11.53
C ILE A 15 0.50 1.94 -10.06
N ALA A 16 1.02 0.86 -9.46
CA ALA A 16 0.76 0.56 -8.05
C ALA A 16 1.29 1.66 -7.12
N THR A 17 2.53 2.13 -7.34
CA THR A 17 3.13 3.22 -6.55
C THR A 17 2.34 4.52 -6.70
N THR A 18 1.94 4.89 -7.92
CA THR A 18 1.16 6.11 -8.18
C THR A 18 -0.22 6.02 -7.53
N ALA A 19 -0.92 4.87 -7.67
CA ALA A 19 -2.20 4.65 -7.01
C ALA A 19 -2.05 4.75 -5.49
N GLY A 20 -0.99 4.16 -4.92
CA GLY A 20 -0.66 4.31 -3.50
C GLY A 20 -0.41 5.77 -3.11
N ALA A 21 0.39 6.51 -3.87
CA ALA A 21 0.66 7.92 -3.60
C ALA A 21 -0.60 8.81 -3.66
N LEU A 22 -1.59 8.44 -4.46
CA LEU A 22 -2.88 9.12 -4.52
C LEU A 22 -3.80 8.75 -3.35
N PHE A 23 -3.66 7.57 -2.76
CA PHE A 23 -4.53 7.05 -1.70
C PHE A 23 -4.76 8.03 -0.53
N PRO A 24 -3.72 8.71 0.04
CA PRO A 24 -3.90 9.64 1.14
C PRO A 24 -4.77 10.86 0.82
N PHE A 25 -4.93 11.23 -0.45
CA PHE A 25 -5.78 12.36 -0.85
C PHE A 25 -7.28 12.07 -0.66
N GLY A 26 -7.66 10.80 -0.45
CA GLY A 26 -9.01 10.41 -0.05
C GLY A 26 -9.39 10.80 1.38
N PHE A 27 -8.41 11.17 2.21
CA PHE A 27 -8.55 11.48 3.64
C PHE A 27 -8.37 12.97 3.93
N ALA A 28 -8.65 13.38 5.16
CA ALA A 28 -8.38 14.75 5.60
C ALA A 28 -6.86 15.05 5.50
N PRO A 29 -6.47 16.28 5.14
CA PRO A 29 -7.31 17.48 4.95
C PRO A 29 -7.92 17.60 3.54
N PHE A 30 -7.55 16.74 2.58
CA PHE A 30 -7.97 16.88 1.17
C PHE A 30 -9.43 16.47 0.94
N GLY A 31 -9.86 15.32 1.51
CA GLY A 31 -11.25 14.88 1.49
C GLY A 31 -11.81 14.44 0.13
N TYR A 32 -10.96 14.07 -0.84
CA TYR A 32 -11.41 13.54 -2.13
C TYR A 32 -11.87 12.08 -1.99
N VAL A 33 -13.03 11.87 -1.35
CA VAL A 33 -13.53 10.55 -0.90
C VAL A 33 -13.45 9.45 -1.95
N ALA A 34 -13.66 9.77 -3.23
CA ALA A 34 -13.58 8.79 -4.31
C ALA A 34 -12.15 8.29 -4.61
N VAL A 35 -11.12 9.05 -4.21
CA VAL A 35 -9.71 8.72 -4.57
C VAL A 35 -9.23 7.46 -3.86
N ALA A 36 -9.55 7.30 -2.59
CA ALA A 36 -9.11 6.15 -1.81
C ALA A 36 -9.67 4.81 -2.35
N PRO A 37 -11.01 4.64 -2.54
CA PRO A 37 -11.53 3.42 -3.13
C PRO A 37 -11.06 3.18 -4.57
N LEU A 38 -10.86 4.23 -5.38
CA LEU A 38 -10.31 4.08 -6.74
C LEU A 38 -8.85 3.60 -6.72
N ALA A 39 -8.04 4.12 -5.80
CA ALA A 39 -6.65 3.68 -5.63
C ALA A 39 -6.57 2.20 -5.24
N ILE A 40 -7.38 1.76 -4.25
CA ILE A 40 -7.44 0.34 -3.86
C ILE A 40 -8.02 -0.53 -4.96
N GLY A 41 -9.08 -0.07 -5.62
CA GLY A 41 -9.66 -0.77 -6.78
C GLY A 41 -8.64 -1.00 -7.89
N THR A 42 -7.77 -0.01 -8.15
CA THR A 42 -6.65 -0.15 -9.09
C THR A 42 -5.69 -1.25 -8.65
N LEU A 43 -5.31 -1.30 -7.37
CA LEU A 43 -4.47 -2.35 -6.82
C LEU A 43 -5.11 -3.73 -6.97
N PHE A 44 -6.40 -3.87 -6.64
CA PHE A 44 -7.13 -5.13 -6.77
C PHE A 44 -7.18 -5.62 -8.23
N LEU A 45 -7.38 -4.72 -9.18
CA LEU A 45 -7.34 -5.05 -10.60
C LEU A 45 -5.95 -5.52 -11.05
N LEU A 46 -4.88 -4.95 -10.51
CA LEU A 46 -3.52 -5.42 -10.75
C LEU A 46 -3.30 -6.82 -10.16
N TRP A 47 -3.81 -7.09 -8.95
CA TRP A 47 -3.64 -8.37 -8.27
C TRP A 47 -4.35 -9.54 -8.94
N VAL A 48 -5.48 -9.31 -9.58
CA VAL A 48 -6.25 -10.38 -10.25
C VAL A 48 -5.44 -11.10 -11.32
N SER A 49 -4.52 -10.39 -11.97
CA SER A 49 -3.78 -10.87 -13.15
C SER A 49 -2.36 -11.36 -12.83
N VAL A 50 -2.02 -11.51 -11.55
CA VAL A 50 -0.66 -11.86 -11.13
C VAL A 50 -0.65 -12.99 -10.10
N ASN A 51 0.52 -13.66 -9.97
CA ASN A 51 0.73 -14.67 -8.93
C ASN A 51 0.99 -14.02 -7.54
N ALA A 52 1.02 -14.84 -6.48
CA ALA A 52 1.17 -14.38 -5.10
C ALA A 52 2.41 -13.49 -4.87
N ARG A 53 3.59 -13.89 -5.41
CA ARG A 53 4.83 -13.10 -5.26
C ARG A 53 4.74 -11.74 -5.94
N GLN A 54 4.21 -11.70 -7.15
CA GLN A 54 3.98 -10.44 -7.86
C GLN A 54 2.92 -9.59 -7.16
N GLY A 55 1.88 -10.22 -6.61
CA GLY A 55 0.87 -9.55 -5.78
C GLY A 55 1.49 -8.89 -4.55
N ALA A 56 2.38 -9.60 -3.85
CA ALA A 56 3.12 -9.03 -2.72
C ALA A 56 3.97 -7.82 -3.12
N LEU A 57 4.70 -7.91 -4.24
CA LEU A 57 5.51 -6.79 -4.73
C LEU A 57 4.67 -5.57 -5.11
N LEU A 58 3.54 -5.77 -5.80
CA LEU A 58 2.62 -4.69 -6.15
C LEU A 58 1.99 -4.06 -4.91
N GLY A 59 1.61 -4.88 -3.91
CA GLY A 59 1.14 -4.39 -2.61
C GLY A 59 2.22 -3.57 -1.90
N PHE A 60 3.47 -4.03 -1.91
CA PHE A 60 4.60 -3.30 -1.33
C PHE A 60 4.81 -1.93 -2.01
N TYR A 61 4.82 -1.89 -3.35
CA TYR A 61 4.94 -0.64 -4.10
C TYR A 61 3.79 0.33 -3.83
N PHE A 62 2.55 -0.18 -3.76
CA PHE A 62 1.39 0.61 -3.36
C PHE A 62 1.57 1.16 -1.94
N GLY A 63 1.97 0.32 -1.00
CA GLY A 63 2.21 0.72 0.39
C GLY A 63 3.30 1.78 0.52
N LEU A 64 4.41 1.64 -0.23
CA LEU A 64 5.46 2.67 -0.27
C LEU A 64 4.89 4.01 -0.72
N GLY A 65 4.09 4.05 -1.81
CA GLY A 65 3.44 5.27 -2.27
C GLY A 65 2.51 5.87 -1.21
N ALA A 66 1.60 5.04 -0.66
CA ALA A 66 0.60 5.46 0.30
C ALA A 66 1.20 6.02 1.59
N PHE A 67 2.15 5.31 2.17
CA PHE A 67 2.75 5.73 3.44
C PHE A 67 3.83 6.79 3.26
N ALA A 68 4.59 6.83 2.16
CA ALA A 68 5.53 7.92 1.93
C ALA A 68 4.85 9.29 1.89
N ILE A 69 3.68 9.38 1.25
CA ILE A 69 2.88 10.62 1.22
C ILE A 69 2.09 10.80 2.52
N GLY A 70 1.37 9.75 2.95
CA GLY A 70 0.41 9.85 4.06
C GLY A 70 1.04 10.06 5.44
N VAL A 71 2.32 9.70 5.63
CA VAL A 71 3.04 9.91 6.89
C VAL A 71 4.22 10.88 6.76
N SER A 72 4.26 11.68 5.69
CA SER A 72 5.32 12.69 5.49
C SER A 72 5.47 13.67 6.66
N TRP A 73 4.40 13.94 7.38
CA TRP A 73 4.38 14.76 8.60
C TRP A 73 5.27 14.19 9.73
N VAL A 74 5.51 12.88 9.77
CA VAL A 74 6.41 12.25 10.76
C VAL A 74 7.84 12.77 10.59
N PHE A 75 8.29 12.99 9.34
CA PHE A 75 9.58 13.61 9.08
C PHE A 75 9.67 15.01 9.71
N VAL A 76 8.64 15.83 9.51
CA VAL A 76 8.56 17.19 10.10
C VAL A 76 8.60 17.13 11.61
N SER A 77 7.87 16.18 12.21
CA SER A 77 7.85 15.99 13.66
C SER A 77 9.22 15.61 14.23
N LEU A 78 9.91 14.68 13.58
CA LEU A 78 11.24 14.23 14.03
C LEU A 78 12.32 15.29 13.81
N HIS A 79 12.35 15.90 12.63
CA HIS A 79 13.41 16.85 12.26
C HIS A 79 13.21 18.22 12.89
N ASN A 80 12.02 18.83 12.73
CA ASN A 80 11.79 20.22 13.13
C ASN A 80 11.50 20.34 14.64
N TYR A 81 10.76 19.40 15.21
CA TYR A 81 10.37 19.46 16.63
C TYR A 81 11.20 18.55 17.51
N GLY A 82 11.66 17.40 16.99
CA GLY A 82 12.52 16.48 17.72
C GLY A 82 14.02 16.79 17.63
N ASN A 83 14.42 17.85 16.88
CA ASN A 83 15.82 18.23 16.63
C ASN A 83 16.68 17.06 16.09
N MET A 84 16.07 16.09 15.42
CA MET A 84 16.78 14.95 14.88
C MET A 84 17.57 15.36 13.63
N PRO A 85 18.85 14.92 13.48
CA PRO A 85 19.62 15.18 12.26
C PRO A 85 18.86 14.70 11.03
N MET A 86 18.86 15.50 9.95
CA MET A 86 18.07 15.27 8.73
C MET A 86 18.24 13.85 8.18
N LEU A 87 19.48 13.37 8.06
CA LEU A 87 19.75 12.02 7.54
C LEU A 87 19.11 10.93 8.40
N LEU A 88 19.20 11.07 9.72
CA LEU A 88 18.61 10.12 10.64
C LEU A 88 17.08 10.14 10.56
N ALA A 89 16.47 11.32 10.50
CA ALA A 89 15.02 11.46 10.32
C ALA A 89 14.53 10.79 9.01
N ILE A 90 15.26 10.98 7.89
CA ILE A 90 14.95 10.31 6.62
C ILE A 90 15.02 8.78 6.76
N LEU A 91 16.09 8.26 7.38
CA LEU A 91 16.27 6.82 7.58
C LEU A 91 15.15 6.22 8.44
N VAL A 92 14.80 6.86 9.55
CA VAL A 92 13.72 6.40 10.44
C VAL A 92 12.38 6.38 9.70
N VAL A 93 12.05 7.44 8.96
CA VAL A 93 10.81 7.50 8.16
C VAL A 93 10.82 6.45 7.05
N ALA A 94 11.94 6.25 6.36
CA ALA A 94 12.05 5.24 5.30
C ALA A 94 11.83 3.82 5.84
N VAL A 95 12.40 3.49 7.00
CA VAL A 95 12.18 2.20 7.67
C VAL A 95 10.72 2.07 8.08
N PHE A 96 10.15 3.10 8.70
CA PHE A 96 8.74 3.11 9.11
C PHE A 96 7.79 2.89 7.92
N VAL A 97 7.96 3.64 6.83
CA VAL A 97 7.19 3.50 5.59
C VAL A 97 7.33 2.09 5.01
N SER A 98 8.54 1.52 5.04
CA SER A 98 8.80 0.17 4.54
C SER A 98 8.06 -0.89 5.36
N ILE A 99 8.04 -0.75 6.70
CA ILE A 99 7.29 -1.63 7.60
C ILE A 99 5.79 -1.53 7.32
N MET A 100 5.26 -0.32 7.18
CA MET A 100 3.84 -0.10 6.86
C MET A 100 3.47 -0.68 5.49
N ALA A 101 4.36 -0.62 4.51
CA ALA A 101 4.16 -1.19 3.18
C ALA A 101 4.08 -2.73 3.18
N LEU A 102 4.53 -3.40 4.25
CA LEU A 102 4.38 -4.85 4.38
C LEU A 102 2.92 -5.29 4.51
N TYR A 103 2.03 -4.47 5.08
CA TYR A 103 0.61 -4.84 5.22
C TYR A 103 -0.08 -5.07 3.87
N PRO A 104 -0.08 -4.12 2.91
CA PRO A 104 -0.61 -4.41 1.58
C PRO A 104 0.22 -5.46 0.82
N ALA A 105 1.53 -5.63 1.11
CA ALA A 105 2.32 -6.71 0.53
C ALA A 105 1.82 -8.09 0.99
N VAL A 106 1.56 -8.25 2.29
CA VAL A 106 1.00 -9.50 2.85
C VAL A 106 -0.40 -9.76 2.29
N CYS A 107 -1.24 -8.72 2.16
CA CYS A 107 -2.53 -8.85 1.50
C CYS A 107 -2.40 -9.39 0.07
N GLY A 108 -1.48 -8.82 -0.72
CA GLY A 108 -1.17 -9.27 -2.08
C GLY A 108 -0.61 -10.68 -2.16
N LEU A 109 0.12 -11.12 -1.13
CA LEU A 109 0.61 -12.49 -1.03
C LEU A 109 -0.53 -13.48 -0.77
N ILE A 110 -1.35 -13.20 0.25
CA ILE A 110 -2.44 -14.08 0.69
C ILE A 110 -3.51 -14.23 -0.39
N GLN A 111 -3.92 -13.12 -1.05
CA GLN A 111 -4.92 -13.19 -2.12
C GLN A 111 -4.50 -14.10 -3.28
N GLY A 112 -3.20 -14.30 -3.50
CA GLY A 112 -2.69 -15.23 -4.50
C GLY A 112 -3.04 -16.69 -4.24
N GLY A 113 -3.28 -17.08 -2.99
CA GLY A 113 -3.78 -18.42 -2.61
C GLY A 113 -5.21 -18.70 -3.08
N PHE A 114 -5.99 -17.66 -3.39
CA PHE A 114 -7.38 -17.74 -3.84
C PHE A 114 -7.53 -17.67 -5.37
N CYS A 115 -6.46 -17.91 -6.13
CA CYS A 115 -6.47 -17.80 -7.59
C CYS A 115 -7.43 -18.81 -8.27
N HIS A 116 -7.82 -19.89 -7.56
CA HIS A 116 -8.80 -20.88 -8.02
C HIS A 116 -10.25 -20.36 -8.00
N LEU A 117 -10.54 -19.28 -7.27
CA LEU A 117 -11.87 -18.68 -7.21
C LEU A 117 -12.16 -17.80 -8.42
N PRO A 118 -13.46 -17.66 -8.80
CA PRO A 118 -13.87 -16.74 -9.85
C PRO A 118 -13.38 -15.32 -9.62
N ARG A 119 -12.99 -14.63 -10.69
CA ARG A 119 -12.47 -13.25 -10.65
C ARG A 119 -13.37 -12.30 -9.86
N THR A 120 -14.68 -12.40 -10.06
CA THR A 120 -15.68 -11.55 -9.38
C THR A 120 -15.67 -11.77 -7.87
N VAL A 121 -15.60 -13.02 -7.41
CA VAL A 121 -15.55 -13.38 -5.99
C VAL A 121 -14.25 -12.83 -5.37
N ARG A 122 -13.12 -12.95 -6.06
CA ARG A 122 -11.86 -12.40 -5.59
C ARG A 122 -11.91 -10.88 -5.44
N LEU A 123 -12.44 -10.17 -6.44
CA LEU A 123 -12.50 -8.70 -6.44
C LEU A 123 -13.49 -8.14 -5.41
N LEU A 124 -14.68 -8.77 -5.29
CA LEU A 124 -15.77 -8.19 -4.51
C LEU A 124 -15.86 -8.74 -3.07
N VAL A 125 -15.21 -9.86 -2.79
CA VAL A 125 -15.29 -10.51 -1.47
C VAL A 125 -13.89 -10.70 -0.86
N VAL A 126 -13.04 -11.49 -1.52
CA VAL A 126 -11.76 -11.91 -0.93
C VAL A 126 -10.83 -10.72 -0.68
N MET A 127 -10.59 -9.90 -1.68
CA MET A 127 -9.65 -8.78 -1.57
C MET A 127 -10.14 -7.69 -0.61
N PRO A 128 -11.40 -7.24 -0.64
CA PRO A 128 -11.92 -6.32 0.37
C PRO A 128 -11.88 -6.90 1.79
N ALA A 129 -12.25 -8.17 1.98
CA ALA A 129 -12.22 -8.81 3.29
C ALA A 129 -10.78 -8.89 3.84
N LEU A 130 -9.81 -9.30 3.02
CA LEU A 130 -8.40 -9.33 3.40
C LEU A 130 -7.86 -7.92 3.70
N TRP A 131 -8.29 -6.92 2.93
CA TRP A 131 -7.89 -5.54 3.16
C TRP A 131 -8.36 -5.06 4.52
N VAL A 132 -9.64 -5.15 4.83
CA VAL A 132 -10.23 -4.76 6.12
C VAL A 132 -9.60 -5.53 7.28
N LEU A 133 -9.38 -6.85 7.13
CA LEU A 133 -8.74 -7.67 8.16
C LEU A 133 -7.31 -7.19 8.46
N LEU A 134 -6.53 -6.86 7.44
CA LEU A 134 -5.15 -6.40 7.62
C LEU A 134 -5.09 -4.94 8.11
N GLU A 135 -6.03 -4.09 7.76
CA GLU A 135 -6.19 -2.77 8.38
C GLU A 135 -6.50 -2.90 9.87
N TRP A 136 -7.46 -3.74 10.23
CA TRP A 136 -7.80 -4.02 11.63
C TRP A 136 -6.58 -4.56 12.39
N LEU A 137 -5.86 -5.53 11.82
CA LEU A 137 -4.66 -6.09 12.42
C LEU A 137 -3.57 -5.03 12.62
N ARG A 138 -3.38 -4.14 11.66
CA ARG A 138 -2.45 -2.99 11.78
C ARG A 138 -2.80 -2.09 12.98
N GLY A 139 -4.08 -1.91 13.25
CA GLY A 139 -4.55 -1.15 14.41
C GLY A 139 -4.29 -1.81 15.76
N GLN A 140 -4.00 -3.13 15.78
CA GLN A 140 -3.75 -3.87 17.02
C GLN A 140 -2.25 -4.16 17.25
N LEU A 141 -1.48 -4.33 16.19
CA LEU A 141 -0.07 -4.69 16.27
C LEU A 141 0.82 -3.47 16.57
N LEU A 142 1.93 -3.70 17.27
CA LEU A 142 2.98 -2.72 17.55
C LEU A 142 2.49 -1.40 18.20
N GLY A 143 1.47 -1.50 19.05
CA GLY A 143 0.86 -0.33 19.69
C GLY A 143 -0.21 0.37 18.88
N GLY A 144 -0.51 -0.16 17.70
CA GLY A 144 -1.52 0.32 16.75
C GLY A 144 -1.12 1.61 16.02
N PHE A 145 -1.27 1.61 14.70
CA PHE A 145 -1.15 2.82 13.89
C PHE A 145 -2.39 2.97 12.99
N PRO A 146 -3.50 3.49 13.54
CA PRO A 146 -4.77 3.61 12.84
C PRO A 146 -4.79 4.82 11.90
N TRP A 147 -3.81 4.91 11.00
CA TRP A 147 -3.68 5.99 10.04
C TRP A 147 -4.06 5.52 8.64
N LEU A 148 -4.82 6.34 7.89
CA LEU A 148 -5.32 6.01 6.55
C LEU A 148 -6.16 4.71 6.54
N TYR A 149 -7.14 4.60 7.43
CA TYR A 149 -8.15 3.54 7.40
C TYR A 149 -9.29 3.93 6.44
N LEU A 150 -9.75 2.95 5.65
CA LEU A 150 -10.95 3.06 4.83
C LEU A 150 -12.23 2.80 5.61
#